data_699707c714f18fd7cd0f7f044f15cdf8
#
_entry.id   699707c714f18fd7cd0f7f044f15cdf8
#
_cell.length_a   1.000
_cell.length_b   1.000
_cell.length_c   1.000
_cell.angle_alpha   90.00
_cell.angle_beta   90.00
_cell.angle_gamma   90.00
#
_symmetry.space_group_name_H-M   'P 1'
#
loop_
_entity.id
_entity.type
_entity.pdbx_description
1 polymer ?
#
loop_
_entity_poly.entity_id
_entity_poly.type
_entity_poly.pdbx_seq_one_letter_code
_entity_poly.pdbx_strand_id
1 'polypeptide(L)'
;MKLIVAKNTEEMAKLSAKQAADVLNAAIEKKGSARLLLSTGASQLEFFKEFVKQKVEWHKVEMFHLDEYVGISPDHPASFNNYLTKRFVEKVLPGKVHLICGLDDPFKTIEKLTALVNEREIDLGMIGIGENAHIAFNDPPADFNDPRSYKIVTLAPRCLQQQVGEGWFKSVDETYKQAISMTCPQIMKCEHIICVVPYKVKAEAIYKTFTSEITDEVPATLLKKHADTTVWCDPDSASGLSRDVIEKYSD
;
A
#
# COMPACT_ATOMS: atom_id res chain seq x y z
N MET A 1 11.64 -1.42 -11.86
CA MET A 1 11.47 -1.66 -10.40
C MET A 1 12.83 -1.67 -9.75
N LYS A 2 13.02 -0.85 -8.72
CA LYS A 2 14.27 -0.70 -7.95
C LYS A 2 14.12 -1.30 -6.55
N LEU A 3 15.16 -1.96 -6.03
CA LEU A 3 15.26 -2.47 -4.66
C LEU A 3 16.26 -1.66 -3.86
N ILE A 4 15.86 -1.18 -2.69
CA ILE A 4 16.75 -0.51 -1.74
C ILE A 4 16.70 -1.27 -0.41
N VAL A 5 17.83 -1.79 0.01
CA VAL A 5 17.98 -2.43 1.33
C VAL A 5 18.68 -1.45 2.26
N ALA A 6 17.90 -0.90 3.20
CA ALA A 6 18.41 0.01 4.23
C ALA A 6 19.15 -0.76 5.34
N LYS A 7 19.92 -0.08 6.18
CA LYS A 7 20.67 -0.70 7.28
C LYS A 7 19.78 -1.31 8.35
N ASN A 8 18.60 -0.72 8.55
CA ASN A 8 17.60 -1.16 9.51
C ASN A 8 16.23 -0.53 9.17
N THR A 9 15.19 -0.93 9.88
CA THR A 9 13.82 -0.46 9.69
C THR A 9 13.68 1.07 9.90
N GLU A 10 14.42 1.66 10.84
CA GLU A 10 14.38 3.11 11.11
C GLU A 10 14.94 3.92 9.93
N GLU A 11 16.11 3.54 9.41
CA GLU A 11 16.69 4.18 8.23
C GLU A 11 15.78 4.01 7.01
N MET A 12 15.22 2.81 6.81
CA MET A 12 14.26 2.54 5.74
C MET A 12 13.06 3.49 5.81
N ALA A 13 12.44 3.61 7.00
CA ALA A 13 11.29 4.49 7.22
C ALA A 13 11.63 5.95 6.91
N LYS A 14 12.79 6.43 7.39
CA LYS A 14 13.25 7.81 7.19
C LYS A 14 13.51 8.13 5.72
N LEU A 15 14.23 7.25 5.02
CA LEU A 15 14.61 7.48 3.63
C LEU A 15 13.43 7.31 2.67
N SER A 16 12.57 6.31 2.89
CA SER A 16 11.35 6.12 2.09
C SER A 16 10.35 7.27 2.29
N ALA A 17 10.21 7.78 3.52
CA ALA A 17 9.38 8.96 3.80
C ALA A 17 9.91 10.22 3.11
N LYS A 18 11.24 10.40 3.08
CA LYS A 18 11.87 11.49 2.34
C LYS A 18 11.60 11.37 0.84
N GLN A 19 11.81 10.18 0.25
CA GLN A 19 11.53 9.94 -1.17
C GLN A 19 10.05 10.23 -1.51
N ALA A 20 9.12 9.77 -0.67
CA ALA A 20 7.70 10.04 -0.85
C ALA A 20 7.38 11.55 -0.82
N ALA A 21 7.99 12.29 0.10
CA ALA A 21 7.82 13.74 0.17
C ALA A 21 8.43 14.45 -1.05
N ASP A 22 9.58 14.02 -1.53
CA ASP A 22 10.22 14.58 -2.73
C ASP A 22 9.33 14.40 -3.96
N VAL A 23 8.71 13.23 -4.14
CA VAL A 23 7.75 12.95 -5.23
C VAL A 23 6.51 13.86 -5.12
N LEU A 24 5.92 13.98 -3.93
CA LEU A 24 4.74 14.84 -3.74
C LEU A 24 5.06 16.32 -4.00
N ASN A 25 6.20 16.79 -3.51
CA ASN A 25 6.63 18.18 -3.72
C ASN A 25 6.87 18.46 -5.21
N ALA A 26 7.50 17.55 -5.94
CA ALA A 26 7.69 17.67 -7.39
C ALA A 26 6.35 17.70 -8.14
N ALA A 27 5.37 16.87 -7.74
CA ALA A 27 4.03 16.90 -8.31
C ALA A 27 3.31 18.23 -8.02
N ILE A 28 3.39 18.73 -6.77
CA ILE A 28 2.81 20.02 -6.38
C ILE A 28 3.44 21.17 -7.16
N GLU A 29 4.76 21.19 -7.29
CA GLU A 29 5.48 22.22 -8.07
C GLU A 29 5.05 22.21 -9.54
N LYS A 30 4.94 21.03 -10.14
CA LYS A 30 4.61 20.85 -11.57
C LYS A 30 3.12 21.08 -11.88
N LYS A 31 2.21 20.60 -11.01
CA LYS A 31 0.76 20.48 -11.27
C LYS A 31 -0.10 21.37 -10.36
N GLY A 32 0.48 22.02 -9.34
CA GLY A 32 -0.22 22.83 -8.33
C GLY A 32 -0.87 21.99 -7.22
N SER A 33 -0.94 20.68 -7.35
CA SER A 33 -1.48 19.73 -6.36
C SER A 33 -0.92 18.34 -6.60
N ALA A 34 -1.00 17.46 -5.60
CA ALA A 34 -0.61 16.07 -5.71
C ALA A 34 -1.75 15.13 -5.30
N ARG A 35 -1.79 13.92 -5.88
CA ARG A 35 -2.70 12.83 -5.51
C ARG A 35 -1.90 11.68 -4.92
N LEU A 36 -2.29 11.27 -3.71
CA LEU A 36 -1.60 10.29 -2.89
C LEU A 36 -2.52 9.10 -2.59
N LEU A 37 -2.07 7.88 -2.87
CA LEU A 37 -2.73 6.64 -2.49
C LEU A 37 -1.97 6.03 -1.31
N LEU A 38 -2.68 5.66 -0.24
CA LEU A 38 -2.08 5.11 0.97
C LEU A 38 -2.58 3.70 1.28
N SER A 39 -1.64 2.83 1.63
CA SER A 39 -1.88 1.54 2.28
C SER A 39 -1.79 1.65 3.81
N THR A 40 -2.11 0.56 4.48
CA THR A 40 -2.10 0.40 5.93
C THR A 40 -1.33 -0.85 6.36
N GLY A 41 -1.44 -1.24 7.62
CA GLY A 41 -0.83 -2.43 8.19
C GLY A 41 0.37 -2.15 9.08
N ALA A 42 0.82 -3.18 9.80
CA ALA A 42 1.93 -3.07 10.76
C ALA A 42 3.24 -2.63 10.10
N SER A 43 3.47 -3.02 8.84
CA SER A 43 4.65 -2.65 8.06
C SER A 43 4.77 -1.14 7.79
N GLN A 44 3.66 -0.39 7.85
CA GLN A 44 3.64 1.04 7.56
C GLN A 44 3.82 1.93 8.81
N LEU A 45 3.85 1.37 10.00
CA LEU A 45 3.86 2.14 11.26
C LEU A 45 5.07 3.06 11.37
N GLU A 46 6.27 2.53 11.16
CA GLU A 46 7.51 3.33 11.25
C GLU A 46 7.60 4.35 10.12
N PHE A 47 7.16 3.98 8.91
CA PHE A 47 7.07 4.90 7.78
C PHE A 47 6.17 6.10 8.10
N PHE A 48 4.95 5.91 8.61
CA PHE A 48 4.06 7.02 8.93
C PHE A 48 4.62 7.93 10.01
N LYS A 49 5.35 7.40 11.01
CA LYS A 49 6.02 8.23 12.03
C LYS A 49 7.00 9.23 11.41
N GLU A 50 7.69 8.85 10.35
CA GLU A 50 8.64 9.71 9.65
C GLU A 50 7.97 10.54 8.53
N PHE A 51 6.95 10.00 7.88
CA PHE A 51 6.27 10.67 6.77
C PHE A 51 5.51 11.92 7.20
N VAL A 52 4.84 11.88 8.35
CA VAL A 52 4.12 13.05 8.88
C VAL A 52 5.03 14.20 9.32
N LYS A 53 6.34 13.97 9.45
CA LYS A 53 7.34 14.99 9.78
C LYS A 53 7.87 15.71 8.52
N GLN A 54 7.57 15.16 7.33
CA GLN A 54 8.10 15.70 6.08
C GLN A 54 7.47 17.05 5.73
N LYS A 55 8.26 17.92 5.10
CA LYS A 55 7.81 19.23 4.64
C LYS A 55 7.13 19.07 3.28
N VAL A 56 5.80 18.95 3.30
CA VAL A 56 4.93 18.92 2.12
C VAL A 56 3.82 19.95 2.33
N GLU A 57 3.37 20.60 1.27
CA GLU A 57 2.18 21.46 1.31
C GLU A 57 0.90 20.58 1.35
N TRP A 58 0.65 19.94 2.50
CA TRP A 58 -0.40 18.91 2.67
C TRP A 58 -1.78 19.39 2.24
N HIS A 59 -2.10 20.68 2.39
CA HIS A 59 -3.36 21.27 1.94
C HIS A 59 -3.55 21.20 0.41
N LYS A 60 -2.49 20.92 -0.36
CA LYS A 60 -2.52 20.68 -1.81
C LYS A 60 -2.57 19.19 -2.17
N VAL A 61 -2.59 18.30 -1.18
CA VAL A 61 -2.61 16.85 -1.39
C VAL A 61 -4.05 16.34 -1.31
N GLU A 62 -4.46 15.59 -2.33
CA GLU A 62 -5.69 14.80 -2.37
C GLU A 62 -5.34 13.33 -2.08
N MET A 63 -5.85 12.79 -0.97
CA MET A 63 -5.50 11.46 -0.48
C MET A 63 -6.61 10.45 -0.76
N PHE A 64 -6.20 9.26 -1.23
CA PHE A 64 -7.04 8.08 -1.46
C PHE A 64 -6.62 6.92 -0.56
N HIS A 65 -7.59 6.07 -0.26
CA HIS A 65 -7.44 4.85 0.53
C HIS A 65 -7.42 3.62 -0.38
N LEU A 66 -6.50 2.70 -0.11
CA LEU A 66 -6.27 1.52 -0.96
C LEU A 66 -7.37 0.46 -0.79
N ASP A 67 -7.77 0.19 0.46
CA ASP A 67 -8.70 -0.88 0.81
C ASP A 67 -9.29 -0.73 2.21
N GLU A 68 -10.44 -1.35 2.48
CA GLU A 68 -11.08 -1.42 3.80
C GLU A 68 -12.03 -2.60 3.87
N TYR A 69 -12.24 -3.15 5.05
CA TYR A 69 -13.20 -4.21 5.31
C TYR A 69 -14.65 -3.75 5.12
N VAL A 70 -15.46 -4.57 4.46
CA VAL A 70 -16.92 -4.37 4.39
C VAL A 70 -17.54 -4.71 5.75
N GLY A 71 -18.35 -3.79 6.28
CA GLY A 71 -19.06 -3.94 7.55
C GLY A 71 -18.29 -3.46 8.78
N ILE A 72 -17.03 -3.03 8.64
CA ILE A 72 -16.24 -2.53 9.79
C ILE A 72 -16.62 -1.09 10.13
N SER A 73 -16.79 -0.83 11.44
CA SER A 73 -16.97 0.55 11.93
C SER A 73 -15.64 1.34 11.80
N PRO A 74 -15.68 2.61 11.39
CA PRO A 74 -14.51 3.50 11.43
C PRO A 74 -13.90 3.66 12.83
N ASP A 75 -14.67 3.39 13.90
CA ASP A 75 -14.18 3.44 15.27
C ASP A 75 -13.48 2.13 15.71
N HIS A 76 -13.61 1.07 14.92
CA HIS A 76 -13.00 -0.21 15.25
C HIS A 76 -11.46 -0.11 15.16
N PRO A 77 -10.70 -0.64 16.15
CA PRO A 77 -9.23 -0.56 16.15
C PRO A 77 -8.56 -1.14 14.89
N ALA A 78 -9.17 -2.15 14.27
CA ALA A 78 -8.69 -2.79 13.05
C ALA A 78 -9.13 -2.07 11.76
N SER A 79 -9.97 -1.03 11.83
CA SER A 79 -10.36 -0.27 10.64
C SER A 79 -9.15 0.47 10.05
N PHE A 80 -8.96 0.33 8.76
CA PHE A 80 -7.91 1.05 8.03
C PHE A 80 -8.25 2.54 7.90
N ASN A 81 -9.53 2.88 7.86
CA ASN A 81 -10.00 4.27 7.97
C ASN A 81 -9.53 4.88 9.31
N ASN A 82 -9.78 4.20 10.44
CA ASN A 82 -9.27 4.62 11.76
C ASN A 82 -7.74 4.76 11.75
N TYR A 83 -7.06 3.76 11.19
CA TYR A 83 -5.60 3.73 11.10
C TYR A 83 -5.06 4.98 10.39
N LEU A 84 -5.56 5.30 9.18
CA LEU A 84 -5.12 6.45 8.40
C LEU A 84 -5.54 7.78 9.04
N THR A 85 -6.76 7.84 9.60
CA THR A 85 -7.24 9.04 10.29
C THR A 85 -6.28 9.44 11.41
N LYS A 86 -5.97 8.50 12.32
CA LYS A 86 -5.15 8.79 13.51
C LYS A 86 -3.66 8.96 13.20
N ARG A 87 -3.14 8.22 12.21
CA ARG A 87 -1.70 8.20 11.94
C ARG A 87 -1.25 9.19 10.88
N PHE A 88 -2.16 9.64 10.04
CA PHE A 88 -1.83 10.53 8.93
C PHE A 88 -2.76 11.75 8.86
N VAL A 89 -4.07 11.57 8.65
CA VAL A 89 -4.99 12.67 8.34
C VAL A 89 -4.99 13.74 9.44
N GLU A 90 -5.15 13.35 10.71
CA GLU A 90 -5.16 14.29 11.85
C GLU A 90 -3.80 14.96 12.10
N LYS A 91 -2.70 14.41 11.54
CA LYS A 91 -1.35 14.95 11.75
C LYS A 91 -0.97 16.00 10.72
N VAL A 92 -1.38 15.81 9.46
CA VAL A 92 -0.91 16.63 8.33
C VAL A 92 -2.02 17.43 7.65
N LEU A 93 -3.31 17.11 7.91
CA LEU A 93 -4.48 17.80 7.40
C LEU A 93 -4.46 17.95 5.87
N PRO A 94 -4.57 16.86 5.09
CA PRO A 94 -4.59 16.93 3.64
C PRO A 94 -5.75 17.77 3.12
N GLY A 95 -5.60 18.39 1.94
CA GLY A 95 -6.62 19.28 1.37
C GLY A 95 -7.91 18.54 0.99
N LYS A 96 -7.80 17.28 0.54
CA LYS A 96 -8.94 16.39 0.30
C LYS A 96 -8.62 14.98 0.78
N VAL A 97 -9.63 14.30 1.33
CA VAL A 97 -9.49 12.96 1.91
C VAL A 97 -10.63 12.07 1.44
N HIS A 98 -10.30 10.94 0.82
CA HIS A 98 -11.24 9.94 0.32
C HIS A 98 -11.00 8.61 1.04
N LEU A 99 -11.49 8.51 2.29
CA LEU A 99 -11.46 7.28 3.07
C LEU A 99 -12.65 6.39 2.72
N ILE A 100 -12.42 5.08 2.70
CA ILE A 100 -13.47 4.08 2.61
C ILE A 100 -14.11 3.95 3.99
N CYS A 101 -15.43 4.04 4.08
CA CYS A 101 -16.19 3.70 5.28
C CYS A 101 -16.78 2.30 5.12
N GLY A 102 -16.38 1.36 5.96
CA GLY A 102 -16.83 -0.02 5.86
C GLY A 102 -18.34 -0.21 6.13
N LEU A 103 -19.00 0.76 6.80
CA LEU A 103 -20.43 0.73 7.07
C LEU A 103 -21.30 1.26 5.92
N ASP A 104 -20.69 1.95 4.94
CA ASP A 104 -21.42 2.45 3.78
C ASP A 104 -21.78 1.31 2.83
N ASP A 105 -22.75 1.56 1.93
CA ASP A 105 -23.05 0.65 0.84
C ASP A 105 -21.78 0.46 -0.04
N PRO A 106 -21.24 -0.76 -0.14
CA PRO A 106 -19.97 -0.99 -0.81
C PRO A 106 -20.03 -0.70 -2.32
N PHE A 107 -21.20 -0.90 -2.96
CA PHE A 107 -21.34 -0.64 -4.39
C PHE A 107 -21.34 0.86 -4.68
N LYS A 108 -22.06 1.66 -3.88
CA LYS A 108 -22.05 3.13 -3.99
C LYS A 108 -20.68 3.71 -3.66
N THR A 109 -19.99 3.15 -2.68
CA THR A 109 -18.62 3.54 -2.33
C THR A 109 -17.67 3.29 -3.49
N ILE A 110 -17.74 2.10 -4.12
CA ILE A 110 -16.92 1.75 -5.29
C ILE A 110 -17.23 2.68 -6.47
N GLU A 111 -18.51 2.95 -6.77
CA GLU A 111 -18.90 3.86 -7.84
C GLU A 111 -18.31 5.26 -7.64
N LYS A 112 -18.48 5.84 -6.44
CA LYS A 112 -17.95 7.14 -6.07
C LYS A 112 -16.41 7.20 -6.18
N LEU A 113 -15.73 6.23 -5.59
CA LEU A 113 -14.25 6.21 -5.60
C LEU A 113 -13.70 5.96 -6.99
N THR A 114 -14.37 5.12 -7.79
CA THR A 114 -14.01 4.89 -9.20
C THR A 114 -14.11 6.16 -10.02
N ALA A 115 -15.18 6.94 -9.86
CA ALA A 115 -15.33 8.23 -10.52
C ALA A 115 -14.17 9.17 -10.14
N LEU A 116 -13.92 9.34 -8.84
CA LEU A 116 -12.89 10.23 -8.32
C LEU A 116 -11.48 9.82 -8.75
N VAL A 117 -11.11 8.54 -8.63
CA VAL A 117 -9.74 8.08 -8.93
C VAL A 117 -9.41 8.17 -10.42
N ASN A 118 -10.43 8.11 -11.29
CA ASN A 118 -10.26 8.22 -12.74
C ASN A 118 -10.30 9.67 -13.29
N GLU A 119 -10.55 10.68 -12.45
CA GLU A 119 -10.46 12.08 -12.91
C GLU A 119 -9.06 12.46 -13.37
N ARG A 120 -8.05 11.90 -12.73
CA ARG A 120 -6.63 12.15 -12.99
C ARG A 120 -5.80 11.02 -12.36
N GLU A 121 -4.60 10.76 -12.87
CA GLU A 121 -3.67 9.78 -12.31
C GLU A 121 -3.26 10.12 -10.86
N ILE A 122 -2.94 9.08 -10.10
CA ILE A 122 -2.34 9.19 -8.76
C ILE A 122 -0.85 9.47 -8.94
N ASP A 123 -0.35 10.55 -8.35
CA ASP A 123 1.06 10.93 -8.46
C ASP A 123 1.97 9.97 -7.67
N LEU A 124 1.50 9.51 -6.50
CA LEU A 124 2.25 8.59 -5.64
C LEU A 124 1.36 7.51 -5.03
N GLY A 125 1.67 6.25 -5.28
CA GLY A 125 1.13 5.09 -4.57
C GLY A 125 2.11 4.60 -3.50
N MET A 126 1.73 4.76 -2.22
CA MET A 126 2.41 4.12 -1.08
C MET A 126 1.74 2.79 -0.81
N ILE A 127 2.36 1.68 -1.18
CA ILE A 127 1.77 0.36 -1.04
C ILE A 127 2.62 -0.58 -0.20
N GLY A 128 1.99 -1.61 0.39
CA GLY A 128 2.67 -2.71 1.06
C GLY A 128 2.69 -3.97 0.21
N ILE A 129 3.48 -4.96 0.63
CA ILE A 129 3.44 -6.32 0.10
C ILE A 129 3.04 -7.24 1.24
N GLY A 130 1.96 -8.01 1.06
CA GLY A 130 1.48 -8.95 2.05
C GLY A 130 2.40 -10.18 2.20
N GLU A 131 2.16 -11.01 3.22
CA GLU A 131 2.99 -12.19 3.50
C GLU A 131 2.92 -13.27 2.40
N ASN A 132 1.81 -13.31 1.65
CA ASN A 132 1.65 -14.16 0.45
C ASN A 132 1.94 -13.41 -0.85
N ALA A 133 2.63 -12.28 -0.77
CA ALA A 133 2.98 -11.37 -1.87
C ALA A 133 1.78 -10.67 -2.54
N HIS A 134 0.62 -10.57 -1.88
CA HIS A 134 -0.49 -9.75 -2.37
C HIS A 134 -0.14 -8.25 -2.35
N ILE A 135 -0.79 -7.48 -3.21
CA ILE A 135 -0.82 -6.02 -3.18
C ILE A 135 -2.28 -5.57 -3.02
N ALA A 136 -2.57 -4.68 -2.06
CA ALA A 136 -3.91 -4.46 -1.54
C ALA A 136 -4.53 -5.82 -1.15
N PHE A 137 -5.84 -5.98 -1.21
CA PHE A 137 -6.46 -7.31 -1.01
C PHE A 137 -6.60 -8.09 -2.32
N ASN A 138 -5.60 -8.01 -3.23
CA ASN A 138 -5.53 -8.88 -4.40
C ASN A 138 -4.67 -10.10 -4.07
N ASP A 139 -5.28 -11.09 -3.39
CA ASP A 139 -4.66 -12.37 -3.04
C ASP A 139 -4.39 -13.24 -4.28
N PRO A 140 -3.39 -14.16 -4.22
CA PRO A 140 -3.14 -15.15 -5.27
C PRO A 140 -4.33 -16.12 -5.49
N PRO A 141 -4.67 -16.46 -6.78
CA PRO A 141 -4.22 -15.82 -8.00
C PRO A 141 -4.90 -14.47 -8.24
N ALA A 142 -4.13 -13.42 -8.47
CA ALA A 142 -4.67 -12.08 -8.65
C ALA A 142 -5.03 -11.80 -10.12
N ASP A 143 -6.19 -11.18 -10.36
CA ASP A 143 -6.57 -10.77 -11.71
C ASP A 143 -5.81 -9.51 -12.16
N PHE A 144 -4.82 -9.69 -13.04
CA PHE A 144 -4.03 -8.62 -13.62
C PHE A 144 -4.72 -7.86 -14.75
N ASN A 145 -5.91 -8.31 -15.17
CA ASN A 145 -6.67 -7.72 -16.27
C ASN A 145 -8.03 -7.15 -15.82
N ASP A 146 -8.30 -7.08 -14.52
CA ASP A 146 -9.55 -6.55 -13.99
C ASP A 146 -9.74 -5.07 -14.39
N PRO A 147 -10.74 -4.72 -15.20
CA PRO A 147 -10.91 -3.36 -15.72
C PRO A 147 -11.44 -2.37 -14.68
N ARG A 148 -11.91 -2.85 -13.54
CA ARG A 148 -12.47 -2.01 -12.46
C ARG A 148 -11.36 -1.27 -11.72
N SER A 149 -11.68 -0.12 -11.14
CA SER A 149 -10.74 0.59 -10.26
C SER A 149 -10.76 0.00 -8.84
N TYR A 150 -11.95 -0.29 -8.32
CA TYR A 150 -12.19 -0.95 -7.04
C TYR A 150 -13.15 -2.12 -7.21
N LYS A 151 -13.03 -3.11 -6.34
CA LYS A 151 -13.91 -4.28 -6.30
C LYS A 151 -14.15 -4.75 -4.87
N ILE A 152 -15.23 -5.52 -4.66
CA ILE A 152 -15.40 -6.32 -3.45
C ILE A 152 -14.62 -7.61 -3.64
N VAL A 153 -13.84 -7.99 -2.64
CA VAL A 153 -13.08 -9.25 -2.59
C VAL A 153 -13.50 -10.07 -1.39
N THR A 154 -13.43 -11.40 -1.52
CA THR A 154 -13.47 -12.31 -0.38
C THR A 154 -12.04 -12.61 0.03
N LEU A 155 -11.72 -12.39 1.31
CA LEU A 155 -10.35 -12.50 1.82
C LEU A 155 -9.92 -13.96 1.93
N ALA A 156 -8.71 -14.26 1.45
CA ALA A 156 -8.13 -15.58 1.56
C ALA A 156 -7.83 -15.95 3.03
N PRO A 157 -7.89 -17.23 3.41
CA PRO A 157 -7.60 -17.69 4.78
C PRO A 157 -6.25 -17.20 5.31
N ARG A 158 -5.21 -17.16 4.46
CA ARG A 158 -3.88 -16.67 4.84
C ARG A 158 -3.87 -15.17 5.15
N CYS A 159 -4.65 -14.38 4.40
CA CYS A 159 -4.82 -12.95 4.68
C CYS A 159 -5.52 -12.74 6.03
N LEU A 160 -6.57 -13.51 6.33
CA LEU A 160 -7.25 -13.46 7.63
C LEU A 160 -6.32 -13.85 8.78
N GLN A 161 -5.49 -14.87 8.60
CA GLN A 161 -4.47 -15.28 9.59
C GLN A 161 -3.41 -14.19 9.81
N GLN A 162 -2.97 -13.51 8.76
CA GLN A 162 -2.06 -12.37 8.88
C GLN A 162 -2.66 -11.27 9.77
N GLN A 163 -3.94 -10.92 9.60
CA GLN A 163 -4.61 -9.90 10.40
C GLN A 163 -4.67 -10.26 11.90
N VAL A 164 -4.85 -11.55 12.21
CA VAL A 164 -4.75 -12.05 13.59
C VAL A 164 -3.31 -12.02 14.09
N GLY A 165 -2.34 -12.44 13.26
CA GLY A 165 -0.92 -12.42 13.60
C GLY A 165 -0.37 -11.01 13.85
N GLU A 166 -0.90 -10.00 13.15
CA GLU A 166 -0.59 -8.58 13.37
C GLU A 166 -1.31 -7.99 14.62
N GLY A 167 -2.19 -8.75 15.26
CA GLY A 167 -2.88 -8.34 16.50
C GLY A 167 -4.12 -7.46 16.29
N TRP A 168 -4.62 -7.34 15.05
CA TRP A 168 -5.82 -6.56 14.76
C TRP A 168 -7.12 -7.25 15.20
N PHE A 169 -7.14 -8.59 15.22
CA PHE A 169 -8.26 -9.41 15.67
C PHE A 169 -7.75 -10.52 16.60
N LYS A 170 -8.60 -10.98 17.53
CA LYS A 170 -8.24 -12.04 18.48
C LYS A 170 -8.28 -13.44 17.84
N SER A 171 -9.15 -13.63 16.86
CA SER A 171 -9.30 -14.88 16.12
C SER A 171 -9.75 -14.65 14.69
N VAL A 172 -9.61 -15.67 13.83
CA VAL A 172 -10.09 -15.62 12.44
C VAL A 172 -11.61 -15.48 12.38
N ASP A 173 -12.35 -15.99 13.37
CA ASP A 173 -13.82 -15.86 13.41
C ASP A 173 -14.28 -14.42 13.59
N GLU A 174 -13.49 -13.61 14.29
CA GLU A 174 -13.78 -12.18 14.50
C GLU A 174 -13.41 -11.32 13.27
N THR A 175 -12.69 -11.87 12.28
CA THR A 175 -12.28 -11.10 11.10
C THR A 175 -13.44 -10.87 10.14
N TYR A 176 -13.42 -9.75 9.45
CA TYR A 176 -14.31 -9.49 8.32
C TYR A 176 -13.87 -10.33 7.12
N LYS A 177 -14.85 -10.89 6.39
CA LYS A 177 -14.58 -11.84 5.29
C LYS A 177 -14.52 -11.18 3.93
N GLN A 178 -15.00 -9.96 3.82
CA GLN A 178 -15.02 -9.18 2.58
C GLN A 178 -14.37 -7.81 2.79
N ALA A 179 -13.79 -7.30 1.73
CA ALA A 179 -13.21 -5.97 1.69
C ALA A 179 -13.49 -5.29 0.34
N ILE A 180 -13.52 -3.96 0.34
CA ILE A 180 -13.33 -3.15 -0.87
C ILE A 180 -11.84 -3.03 -1.08
N SER A 181 -11.36 -3.32 -2.28
CA SER A 181 -9.94 -3.23 -2.63
C SER A 181 -9.74 -2.59 -4.00
N MET A 182 -8.72 -1.73 -4.11
CA MET A 182 -8.25 -1.28 -5.42
C MET A 182 -7.67 -2.46 -6.19
N THR A 183 -7.92 -2.52 -7.49
CA THR A 183 -7.44 -3.60 -8.36
C THR A 183 -5.96 -3.43 -8.71
N CYS A 184 -5.29 -4.54 -9.07
CA CYS A 184 -3.91 -4.49 -9.55
C CYS A 184 -3.73 -3.52 -10.73
N PRO A 185 -4.54 -3.55 -11.81
CA PRO A 185 -4.40 -2.61 -12.91
C PRO A 185 -4.59 -1.14 -12.52
N GLN A 186 -5.45 -0.84 -11.54
CA GLN A 186 -5.62 0.53 -11.08
C GLN A 186 -4.42 1.02 -10.27
N ILE A 187 -3.84 0.17 -9.42
CA ILE A 187 -2.58 0.49 -8.69
C ILE A 187 -1.46 0.79 -9.68
N MET A 188 -1.35 0.00 -10.75
CA MET A 188 -0.33 0.17 -11.79
C MET A 188 -0.45 1.45 -12.62
N LYS A 189 -1.51 2.24 -12.47
CA LYS A 189 -1.67 3.56 -13.09
C LYS A 189 -1.07 4.71 -12.26
N CYS A 190 -0.57 4.47 -11.06
CA CYS A 190 0.16 5.49 -10.30
C CYS A 190 1.40 5.94 -11.11
N GLU A 191 1.75 7.22 -11.08
CA GLU A 191 2.98 7.70 -11.74
C GLU A 191 4.23 7.15 -11.04
N HIS A 192 4.23 7.14 -9.70
CA HIS A 192 5.28 6.59 -8.86
C HIS A 192 4.68 5.58 -7.87
N ILE A 193 5.38 4.48 -7.64
CA ILE A 193 5.02 3.50 -6.60
C ILE A 193 6.20 3.33 -5.65
N ILE A 194 5.94 3.48 -4.36
CA ILE A 194 6.90 3.19 -3.30
C ILE A 194 6.30 2.11 -2.40
N CYS A 195 7.01 0.98 -2.28
CA CYS A 195 6.65 -0.10 -1.37
C CYS A 195 7.57 -0.06 -0.16
N VAL A 196 6.99 -0.10 1.05
CA VAL A 196 7.75 -0.17 2.30
C VAL A 196 7.48 -1.52 2.95
N VAL A 197 8.49 -2.39 2.99
CA VAL A 197 8.32 -3.82 3.32
C VAL A 197 9.36 -4.26 4.36
N PRO A 198 9.19 -3.91 5.65
CA PRO A 198 10.06 -4.35 6.73
C PRO A 198 9.72 -5.73 7.25
N TYR A 199 10.60 -6.23 8.12
CA TYR A 199 10.43 -7.37 9.01
C TYR A 199 10.59 -8.75 8.35
N LYS A 200 11.09 -9.69 9.16
CA LYS A 200 11.37 -11.08 8.75
C LYS A 200 10.18 -11.82 8.16
N VAL A 201 8.98 -11.54 8.65
CA VAL A 201 7.73 -12.17 8.14
C VAL A 201 7.48 -11.89 6.66
N LYS A 202 8.10 -10.84 6.08
CA LYS A 202 7.99 -10.48 4.67
C LYS A 202 9.07 -11.12 3.78
N ALA A 203 10.07 -11.81 4.36
CA ALA A 203 11.22 -12.32 3.61
C ALA A 203 10.83 -13.30 2.49
N GLU A 204 9.84 -14.18 2.70
CA GLU A 204 9.35 -15.09 1.67
C GLU A 204 8.66 -14.34 0.52
N ALA A 205 7.81 -13.36 0.84
CA ALA A 205 7.13 -12.55 -0.15
C ALA A 205 8.11 -11.72 -0.99
N ILE A 206 9.12 -11.12 -0.36
CA ILE A 206 10.20 -10.37 -1.04
C ILE A 206 11.03 -11.32 -1.90
N TYR A 207 11.43 -12.48 -1.38
CA TYR A 207 12.15 -13.48 -2.17
C TYR A 207 11.38 -13.84 -3.45
N LYS A 208 10.10 -14.24 -3.32
CA LYS A 208 9.24 -14.59 -4.46
C LYS A 208 9.08 -13.42 -5.42
N THR A 209 8.86 -12.20 -4.91
CA THR A 209 8.67 -11.00 -5.74
C THR A 209 9.87 -10.75 -6.64
N PHE A 210 11.11 -10.88 -6.14
CA PHE A 210 12.30 -10.55 -6.91
C PHE A 210 12.85 -11.70 -7.75
N THR A 211 12.59 -12.96 -7.37
CA THR A 211 13.15 -14.15 -8.05
C THR A 211 12.20 -14.84 -9.03
N SER A 212 10.87 -14.71 -8.87
CA SER A 212 9.90 -15.32 -9.80
C SER A 212 9.74 -14.48 -11.07
N GLU A 213 9.33 -15.11 -12.17
CA GLU A 213 8.76 -14.41 -13.32
C GLU A 213 7.44 -13.72 -12.91
N ILE A 214 6.93 -12.85 -13.78
CA ILE A 214 5.66 -12.17 -13.51
C ILE A 214 4.52 -13.18 -13.58
N THR A 215 3.84 -13.37 -12.45
CA THR A 215 2.75 -14.34 -12.31
C THR A 215 1.71 -13.83 -11.31
N ASP A 216 0.45 -14.17 -11.56
CA ASP A 216 -0.69 -13.88 -10.69
C ASP A 216 -0.66 -14.66 -9.36
N GLU A 217 0.07 -15.77 -9.32
CA GLU A 217 0.36 -16.53 -8.09
C GLU A 217 1.30 -15.79 -7.12
N VAL A 218 1.99 -14.75 -7.60
CA VAL A 218 2.82 -13.84 -6.80
C VAL A 218 2.50 -12.41 -7.22
N PRO A 219 1.38 -11.82 -6.77
CA PRO A 219 0.84 -10.56 -7.31
C PRO A 219 1.83 -9.40 -7.32
N ALA A 220 2.70 -9.30 -6.31
CA ALA A 220 3.74 -8.26 -6.25
C ALA A 220 4.74 -8.31 -7.42
N THR A 221 4.84 -9.44 -8.15
CA THR A 221 5.68 -9.52 -9.37
C THR A 221 5.20 -8.59 -10.48
N LEU A 222 3.90 -8.21 -10.48
CA LEU A 222 3.36 -7.26 -11.45
C LEU A 222 4.08 -5.91 -11.40
N LEU A 223 4.57 -5.50 -10.23
CA LEU A 223 5.32 -4.26 -10.03
C LEU A 223 6.58 -4.18 -10.91
N LYS A 224 7.11 -5.30 -11.40
CA LYS A 224 8.23 -5.34 -12.36
C LYS A 224 7.88 -4.69 -13.71
N LYS A 225 6.60 -4.62 -14.08
CA LYS A 225 6.13 -3.95 -15.30
C LYS A 225 5.96 -2.44 -15.11
N HIS A 226 5.93 -1.96 -13.89
CA HIS A 226 5.76 -0.53 -13.63
C HIS A 226 7.04 0.25 -13.90
N ALA A 227 6.91 1.40 -14.57
CA ALA A 227 8.06 2.19 -15.01
C ALA A 227 8.88 2.76 -13.83
N ASP A 228 8.20 3.18 -12.76
CA ASP A 228 8.85 3.79 -11.61
C ASP A 228 8.31 3.22 -10.30
N THR A 229 8.88 2.08 -9.88
CA THR A 229 8.61 1.44 -8.60
C THR A 229 9.89 1.29 -7.81
N THR A 230 9.88 1.75 -6.55
CA THR A 230 10.92 1.51 -5.55
C THR A 230 10.37 0.63 -4.44
N VAL A 231 11.06 -0.47 -4.14
CA VAL A 231 10.78 -1.35 -2.99
C VAL A 231 11.85 -1.14 -1.94
N TRP A 232 11.45 -0.65 -0.78
CA TRP A 232 12.29 -0.48 0.39
C TRP A 232 12.18 -1.69 1.31
N CYS A 233 13.32 -2.30 1.61
CA CYS A 233 13.45 -3.42 2.53
C CYS A 233 14.41 -3.07 3.67
N ASP A 234 14.25 -3.74 4.80
CA ASP A 234 15.29 -3.85 5.83
C ASP A 234 16.07 -5.17 5.65
N PRO A 235 17.16 -5.41 6.40
CA PRO A 235 17.95 -6.63 6.29
C PRO A 235 17.15 -7.90 6.58
N ASP A 236 16.12 -7.82 7.42
CA ASP A 236 15.29 -8.96 7.80
C ASP A 236 14.36 -9.37 6.66
N SER A 237 13.67 -8.43 6.04
CA SER A 237 12.80 -8.71 4.88
C SER A 237 13.60 -9.07 3.62
N ALA A 238 14.82 -8.53 3.45
CA ALA A 238 15.71 -8.87 2.34
C ALA A 238 16.53 -10.14 2.54
N SER A 239 16.46 -10.78 3.73
CA SER A 239 17.36 -11.87 4.14
C SER A 239 17.32 -13.13 3.29
N GLY A 240 16.28 -13.32 2.47
CA GLY A 240 16.18 -14.43 1.51
C GLY A 240 16.83 -14.15 0.15
N LEU A 241 17.22 -12.89 -0.13
CA LEU A 241 17.80 -12.51 -1.41
C LEU A 241 19.30 -12.78 -1.47
N SER A 242 19.77 -13.29 -2.60
CA SER A 242 21.21 -13.36 -2.86
C SER A 242 21.77 -11.97 -3.20
N ARG A 243 23.08 -11.82 -3.04
CA ARG A 243 23.76 -10.58 -3.40
C ARG A 243 23.54 -10.20 -4.87
N ASP A 244 23.58 -11.16 -5.76
CA ASP A 244 23.39 -10.93 -7.21
C ASP A 244 21.97 -10.38 -7.51
N VAL A 245 20.94 -10.87 -6.79
CA VAL A 245 19.57 -10.35 -6.93
C VAL A 245 19.48 -8.91 -6.42
N ILE A 246 20.12 -8.61 -5.27
CA ILE A 246 20.12 -7.25 -4.72
C ILE A 246 20.82 -6.30 -5.69
N GLU A 247 22.01 -6.64 -6.18
CA GLU A 247 22.78 -5.84 -7.14
C GLU A 247 22.01 -5.60 -8.44
N LYS A 248 21.33 -6.63 -8.97
CA LYS A 248 20.51 -6.54 -10.19
C LYS A 248 19.41 -5.48 -10.13
N TYR A 249 18.86 -5.23 -8.95
CA TYR A 249 17.73 -4.30 -8.74
C TYR A 249 18.13 -3.01 -8.00
N SER A 250 19.41 -2.78 -7.72
CA SER A 250 19.90 -1.59 -6.98
C SER A 250 20.07 -0.34 -7.85
N ASP A 251 20.10 -0.49 -9.18
CA ASP A 251 20.33 0.60 -10.16
C ASP A 251 19.01 1.26 -10.65
#